data_1454e64acbcde6ccf66614186fc75a83
#
_entry.id   1454e64acbcde6ccf66614186fc75a83
#
_cell.length_a   1.000
_cell.length_b   1.000
_cell.length_c   1.000
_cell.angle_alpha   90.00
_cell.angle_beta   90.00
_cell.angle_gamma   90.00
#
_symmetry.space_group_name_H-M   'P 1'
#
loop_
_entity.id
_entity.type
_entity.pdbx_description
1 polymer ?
#
loop_
_entity_poly.entity_id
_entity_poly.type
_entity_poly.pdbx_seq_one_letter_code
_entity_poly.pdbx_strand_id
1 'polypeptide(L)'
;MNNKVKTPSKGEQIRLNSNLKLEVPDHPIIPFISGDGIGVDVTPAMQAVVDHAIKKTYGNNKKISWMEVYAGKKATQIYNKDTWLPEETVDLLKKYIISIKGPLATPVGGGIRSLNVSLRQQLDLYVCQRPIRYYSGVPSPLKSPQDTSMDIFRENTEDIYAGIEWPAGSIEVKKIIQQLTEFGAGNKIRFPESSAIGIKPVSEEGSKRLIRQAIKFAINNKKKSVTLVHKGNIMKFTEGGFKDWGYELAEREFGAVKNDSGFYVINNEVIIKDCIADAFLQEILIRPKEYDVIATLNLNGDYISDSLAAQVGGIGISPGANYSDTTAVFEATHGTAPTIAGKDIANPSSLILSAQMMLEHIGWTDSAETLRLSFAKTLKENKVTADFASQLKDCKTLSTTEFAKALIEN
;
A
#
# COMPACT_ATOMS: atom_id res chain seq x y z
N MET A 1 -30.99 -6.73 8.85
CA MET A 1 -30.43 -5.39 8.64
C MET A 1 -30.80 -4.94 7.24
N ASN A 2 -31.34 -3.72 7.05
CA ASN A 2 -31.61 -3.24 5.69
C ASN A 2 -30.31 -2.93 4.99
N ASN A 3 -29.94 -3.69 3.96
CA ASN A 3 -28.77 -3.46 3.14
C ASN A 3 -28.83 -2.05 2.54
N LYS A 4 -27.80 -1.23 2.79
CA LYS A 4 -27.66 0.13 2.26
C LYS A 4 -26.94 0.16 0.92
N VAL A 5 -26.11 -0.86 0.67
CA VAL A 5 -25.34 -1.00 -0.56
C VAL A 5 -26.21 -1.57 -1.68
N LYS A 6 -26.18 -0.91 -2.83
CA LYS A 6 -26.89 -1.38 -4.04
C LYS A 6 -25.93 -2.18 -4.91
N THR A 7 -26.16 -3.48 -5.00
CA THR A 7 -25.42 -4.33 -5.95
C THR A 7 -25.84 -3.98 -7.38
N PRO A 8 -24.87 -3.82 -8.31
CA PRO A 8 -25.17 -3.61 -9.73
C PRO A 8 -26.06 -4.72 -10.28
N SER A 9 -27.03 -4.34 -11.12
CA SER A 9 -27.95 -5.32 -11.77
C SER A 9 -27.26 -6.13 -12.87
N LYS A 10 -26.09 -5.72 -13.32
CA LYS A 10 -25.26 -6.40 -14.32
C LYS A 10 -23.86 -6.59 -13.75
N GLY A 11 -23.21 -7.66 -14.18
CA GLY A 11 -21.88 -8.03 -13.72
C GLY A 11 -21.88 -9.28 -12.84
N GLU A 12 -20.71 -9.84 -12.65
CA GLU A 12 -20.48 -11.10 -11.96
C GLU A 12 -19.39 -10.96 -10.91
N GLN A 13 -19.43 -11.81 -9.91
CA GLN A 13 -18.41 -11.85 -8.87
C GLN A 13 -17.13 -12.53 -9.38
N ILE A 14 -15.95 -11.91 -9.12
CA ILE A 14 -14.66 -12.60 -9.24
C ILE A 14 -14.59 -13.70 -8.20
N ARG A 15 -14.08 -14.88 -8.56
CA ARG A 15 -13.99 -16.04 -7.67
C ARG A 15 -12.54 -16.55 -7.63
N LEU A 16 -12.25 -17.35 -6.62
CA LEU A 16 -11.05 -18.16 -6.54
C LEU A 16 -11.39 -19.60 -6.87
N ASN A 17 -10.60 -20.24 -7.71
CA ASN A 17 -10.69 -21.68 -7.92
C ASN A 17 -10.00 -22.45 -6.78
N SER A 18 -10.02 -23.80 -6.84
CA SER A 18 -9.43 -24.67 -5.84
C SER A 18 -7.91 -24.46 -5.61
N ASN A 19 -7.22 -23.83 -6.57
CA ASN A 19 -5.80 -23.53 -6.50
C ASN A 19 -5.53 -22.06 -6.10
N LEU A 20 -6.51 -21.35 -5.56
CA LEU A 20 -6.48 -19.93 -5.19
C LEU A 20 -6.13 -19.00 -6.36
N LYS A 21 -6.41 -19.40 -7.60
CA LYS A 21 -6.28 -18.54 -8.78
C LYS A 21 -7.58 -17.81 -9.06
N LEU A 22 -7.47 -16.55 -9.45
CA LEU A 22 -8.63 -15.73 -9.82
C LEU A 22 -9.30 -16.25 -11.08
N GLU A 23 -10.61 -16.39 -11.01
CA GLU A 23 -11.52 -16.57 -12.14
C GLU A 23 -12.24 -15.23 -12.35
N VAL A 24 -11.81 -14.49 -13.36
CA VAL A 24 -12.27 -13.13 -13.63
C VAL A 24 -13.24 -13.13 -14.80
N PRO A 25 -14.51 -12.80 -14.59
CA PRO A 25 -15.48 -12.68 -15.68
C PRO A 25 -15.21 -11.42 -16.52
N ASP A 26 -15.80 -11.35 -17.73
CA ASP A 26 -15.66 -10.19 -18.60
C ASP A 26 -16.34 -8.93 -18.04
N HIS A 27 -17.32 -9.09 -17.15
CA HIS A 27 -18.03 -8.00 -16.48
C HIS A 27 -17.96 -8.14 -14.95
N PRO A 28 -16.76 -8.02 -14.32
CA PRO A 28 -16.63 -8.18 -12.87
C PRO A 28 -17.31 -7.04 -12.11
N ILE A 29 -17.95 -7.38 -10.99
CA ILE A 29 -18.38 -6.41 -9.98
C ILE A 29 -17.17 -6.11 -9.09
N ILE A 30 -16.74 -4.86 -9.05
CA ILE A 30 -15.64 -4.41 -8.19
C ILE A 30 -16.17 -3.38 -7.19
N PRO A 31 -16.18 -3.70 -5.88
CA PRO A 31 -16.47 -2.74 -4.83
C PRO A 31 -15.46 -1.59 -4.84
N PHE A 32 -15.96 -0.38 -4.60
CA PHE A 32 -15.09 0.75 -4.36
C PHE A 32 -15.57 1.59 -3.18
N ILE A 33 -14.62 2.20 -2.47
CA ILE A 33 -14.88 3.22 -1.46
C ILE A 33 -14.43 4.54 -2.05
N SER A 34 -15.34 5.51 -2.19
CA SER A 34 -15.02 6.82 -2.77
C SER A 34 -13.94 7.58 -1.98
N GLY A 35 -13.89 7.34 -0.66
CA GLY A 35 -12.94 7.99 0.24
C GLY A 35 -13.43 9.32 0.80
N ASP A 36 -12.65 9.87 1.73
CA ASP A 36 -12.88 11.16 2.36
C ASP A 36 -12.04 12.27 1.69
N GLY A 37 -12.37 13.52 1.98
CA GLY A 37 -11.60 14.64 1.47
C GLY A 37 -11.53 14.66 -0.05
N ILE A 38 -10.32 14.63 -0.62
CA ILE A 38 -10.11 14.61 -2.09
C ILE A 38 -10.62 13.33 -2.76
N GLY A 39 -11.10 12.34 -2.01
CA GLY A 39 -11.73 11.15 -2.59
C GLY A 39 -12.88 11.49 -3.55
N VAL A 40 -13.60 12.57 -3.30
CA VAL A 40 -14.68 13.07 -4.18
C VAL A 40 -14.19 13.52 -5.56
N ASP A 41 -12.95 13.94 -5.66
CA ASP A 41 -12.31 14.39 -6.91
C ASP A 41 -11.59 13.22 -7.62
N VAL A 42 -10.71 12.51 -6.87
CA VAL A 42 -9.79 11.54 -7.49
C VAL A 42 -10.45 10.21 -7.85
N THR A 43 -11.53 9.80 -7.16
CA THR A 43 -12.18 8.51 -7.43
C THR A 43 -12.97 8.53 -8.74
N PRO A 44 -13.81 9.53 -9.05
CA PRO A 44 -14.46 9.63 -10.36
C PRO A 44 -13.45 9.78 -11.51
N ALA A 45 -12.35 10.53 -11.30
CA ALA A 45 -11.27 10.68 -12.27
C ALA A 45 -10.62 9.33 -12.59
N MET A 46 -10.30 8.53 -11.57
CA MET A 46 -9.76 7.19 -11.72
C MET A 46 -10.72 6.27 -12.49
N GLN A 47 -11.99 6.23 -12.11
CA GLN A 47 -12.99 5.39 -12.79
C GLN A 47 -13.11 5.73 -14.27
N ALA A 48 -13.17 7.02 -14.61
CA ALA A 48 -13.26 7.46 -16.01
C ALA A 48 -12.04 7.00 -16.83
N VAL A 49 -10.83 7.13 -16.29
CA VAL A 49 -9.59 6.70 -16.98
C VAL A 49 -9.54 5.19 -17.12
N VAL A 50 -9.89 4.43 -16.08
CA VAL A 50 -9.91 2.96 -16.11
C VAL A 50 -10.93 2.44 -17.11
N ASP A 51 -12.16 2.95 -17.06
CA ASP A 51 -13.23 2.54 -17.98
C ASP A 51 -12.86 2.85 -19.45
N HIS A 52 -12.19 3.99 -19.69
CA HIS A 52 -11.67 4.31 -21.02
C HIS A 52 -10.57 3.33 -21.46
N ALA A 53 -9.59 3.05 -20.62
CA ALA A 53 -8.51 2.13 -20.94
C ALA A 53 -9.04 0.72 -21.26
N ILE A 54 -10.00 0.22 -20.49
CA ILE A 54 -10.67 -1.07 -20.75
C ILE A 54 -11.40 -1.03 -22.10
N LYS A 55 -12.19 0.03 -22.35
CA LYS A 55 -12.93 0.17 -23.60
C LYS A 55 -12.02 0.31 -24.83
N LYS A 56 -10.92 1.05 -24.72
CA LYS A 56 -9.91 1.21 -25.78
C LYS A 56 -9.25 -0.12 -26.13
N THR A 57 -9.00 -0.97 -25.12
CA THR A 57 -8.29 -2.25 -25.27
C THR A 57 -9.23 -3.37 -25.73
N TYR A 58 -10.41 -3.51 -25.12
CA TYR A 58 -11.29 -4.66 -25.28
C TYR A 58 -12.64 -4.34 -25.94
N GLY A 59 -12.86 -3.08 -26.33
CA GLY A 59 -14.15 -2.63 -26.87
C GLY A 59 -15.28 -2.76 -25.86
N ASN A 60 -16.37 -3.43 -26.27
CA ASN A 60 -17.50 -3.70 -25.40
C ASN A 60 -17.45 -5.10 -24.74
N ASN A 61 -16.39 -5.87 -25.00
CA ASN A 61 -16.29 -7.25 -24.50
C ASN A 61 -16.00 -7.30 -23.00
N LYS A 62 -15.28 -6.32 -22.48
CA LYS A 62 -14.99 -6.23 -21.06
C LYS A 62 -15.41 -4.90 -20.45
N LYS A 63 -15.92 -4.93 -19.23
CA LYS A 63 -16.36 -3.74 -18.50
C LYS A 63 -16.42 -4.02 -17.01
N ILE A 64 -15.93 -3.10 -16.16
CA ILE A 64 -16.16 -3.16 -14.71
C ILE A 64 -17.56 -2.65 -14.36
N SER A 65 -18.24 -3.39 -13.49
CA SER A 65 -19.46 -2.97 -12.81
C SER A 65 -19.10 -2.45 -11.42
N TRP A 66 -18.95 -1.14 -11.30
CA TRP A 66 -18.55 -0.50 -10.05
C TRP A 66 -19.66 -0.60 -9.00
N MET A 67 -19.33 -1.03 -7.78
CA MET A 67 -20.25 -1.13 -6.65
C MET A 67 -19.74 -0.26 -5.50
N GLU A 68 -20.42 0.85 -5.21
CA GLU A 68 -20.02 1.71 -4.10
C GLU A 68 -20.37 1.04 -2.76
N VAL A 69 -19.34 0.90 -1.90
CA VAL A 69 -19.46 0.51 -0.50
C VAL A 69 -18.93 1.66 0.38
N TYR A 70 -19.41 1.74 1.61
CA TYR A 70 -19.28 2.97 2.39
C TYR A 70 -18.31 2.78 3.56
N ALA A 71 -17.35 3.70 3.68
CA ALA A 71 -16.49 3.86 4.84
C ALA A 71 -16.20 5.37 5.05
N GLY A 72 -15.64 5.73 6.19
CA GLY A 72 -15.30 7.10 6.52
C GLY A 72 -16.52 7.99 6.77
N LYS A 73 -16.39 9.26 6.48
CA LYS A 73 -17.43 10.27 6.71
C LYS A 73 -18.73 9.97 5.94
N LYS A 74 -18.63 9.41 4.73
CA LYS A 74 -19.82 9.03 3.96
C LYS A 74 -20.63 7.92 4.65
N ALA A 75 -19.97 6.96 5.30
CA ALA A 75 -20.66 5.92 6.05
C ALA A 75 -21.46 6.48 7.23
N THR A 76 -20.92 7.47 7.95
CA THR A 76 -21.64 8.12 9.08
C THR A 76 -22.92 8.84 8.64
N GLN A 77 -22.99 9.28 7.39
CA GLN A 77 -24.18 9.92 6.81
C GLN A 77 -25.23 8.90 6.37
N ILE A 78 -24.82 7.75 5.88
CA ILE A 78 -25.71 6.72 5.30
C ILE A 78 -26.25 5.76 6.36
N TYR A 79 -25.42 5.39 7.34
CA TYR A 79 -25.80 4.46 8.40
C TYR A 79 -26.25 5.22 9.68
N ASN A 80 -25.28 5.75 10.42
CA ASN A 80 -25.48 6.63 11.57
C ASN A 80 -24.15 7.31 11.93
N LYS A 81 -24.20 8.36 12.74
CA LYS A 81 -23.05 9.22 13.07
C LYS A 81 -21.82 8.51 13.67
N ASP A 82 -22.01 7.32 14.25
CA ASP A 82 -20.95 6.58 14.92
C ASP A 82 -20.41 5.41 14.06
N THR A 83 -21.01 5.16 12.89
CA THR A 83 -20.64 4.06 11.99
C THR A 83 -19.67 4.54 10.91
N TRP A 84 -18.38 4.48 11.22
CA TRP A 84 -17.30 4.85 10.29
C TRP A 84 -16.88 3.71 9.34
N LEU A 85 -16.99 2.46 9.78
CA LEU A 85 -16.73 1.27 8.98
C LEU A 85 -17.86 0.26 9.23
N PRO A 86 -18.91 0.25 8.37
CA PRO A 86 -20.00 -0.69 8.49
C PRO A 86 -19.55 -2.14 8.30
N GLU A 87 -20.12 -3.06 9.05
CA GLU A 87 -19.91 -4.51 8.89
C GLU A 87 -20.29 -4.96 7.48
N GLU A 88 -21.41 -4.46 6.94
CA GLU A 88 -21.84 -4.68 5.55
C GLU A 88 -20.72 -4.38 4.54
N THR A 89 -19.95 -3.32 4.73
CA THR A 89 -18.81 -2.98 3.86
C THR A 89 -17.72 -4.04 3.94
N VAL A 90 -17.33 -4.45 5.15
CA VAL A 90 -16.29 -5.47 5.34
C VAL A 90 -16.73 -6.82 4.74
N ASP A 91 -17.98 -7.21 4.93
CA ASP A 91 -18.54 -8.45 4.37
C ASP A 91 -18.56 -8.43 2.84
N LEU A 92 -18.92 -7.28 2.23
CA LEU A 92 -18.89 -7.13 0.78
C LEU A 92 -17.46 -7.16 0.23
N LEU A 93 -16.48 -6.54 0.91
CA LEU A 93 -15.09 -6.62 0.50
C LEU A 93 -14.56 -8.06 0.57
N LYS A 94 -14.89 -8.82 1.61
CA LYS A 94 -14.58 -10.25 1.69
C LYS A 94 -15.25 -11.07 0.58
N LYS A 95 -16.52 -10.79 0.32
CA LYS A 95 -17.30 -11.51 -0.69
C LYS A 95 -16.78 -11.28 -2.10
N TYR A 96 -16.47 -10.03 -2.47
CA TYR A 96 -16.08 -9.69 -3.84
C TYR A 96 -14.58 -9.74 -4.08
N ILE A 97 -13.79 -9.99 -3.05
CA ILE A 97 -12.34 -10.26 -3.00
C ILE A 97 -11.42 -9.20 -3.63
N ILE A 98 -11.80 -8.52 -4.70
CA ILE A 98 -11.03 -7.46 -5.35
C ILE A 98 -11.77 -6.14 -5.17
N SER A 99 -11.08 -5.13 -4.66
CA SER A 99 -11.68 -3.81 -4.43
C SER A 99 -10.65 -2.69 -4.54
N ILE A 100 -11.14 -1.44 -4.69
CA ILE A 100 -10.31 -0.25 -4.70
C ILE A 100 -10.90 0.83 -3.80
N LYS A 101 -10.06 1.62 -3.14
CA LYS A 101 -10.55 2.69 -2.26
C LYS A 101 -9.74 3.98 -2.40
N GLY A 102 -10.45 5.09 -2.28
CA GLY A 102 -9.87 6.40 -2.05
C GLY A 102 -9.32 6.56 -0.62
N PRO A 103 -8.75 7.71 -0.30
CA PRO A 103 -8.18 7.99 1.02
C PRO A 103 -9.27 8.02 2.10
N LEU A 104 -8.96 7.52 3.31
CA LEU A 104 -9.87 7.57 4.46
C LEU A 104 -9.28 8.41 5.58
N ALA A 105 -10.10 9.27 6.17
CA ALA A 105 -9.74 10.03 7.36
C ALA A 105 -9.76 9.14 8.60
N THR A 106 -8.78 9.33 9.48
CA THR A 106 -8.84 8.80 10.84
C THR A 106 -9.43 9.88 11.73
N PRO A 107 -10.58 9.66 12.41
CA PRO A 107 -11.14 10.63 13.32
C PRO A 107 -10.15 11.03 14.41
N VAL A 108 -9.98 12.33 14.63
CA VAL A 108 -9.11 12.83 15.70
C VAL A 108 -9.93 12.88 17.00
N GLY A 109 -9.51 12.08 18.00
CA GLY A 109 -10.17 11.98 19.31
C GLY A 109 -11.17 10.82 19.41
N GLY A 110 -11.53 10.41 20.64
CA GLY A 110 -12.56 9.40 20.88
C GLY A 110 -12.15 7.94 20.75
N GLY A 111 -10.85 7.60 20.69
CA GLY A 111 -10.38 6.21 20.73
C GLY A 111 -10.66 5.40 19.45
N ILE A 112 -11.10 6.03 18.38
CA ILE A 112 -11.34 5.36 17.09
C ILE A 112 -9.98 5.10 16.43
N ARG A 113 -9.67 3.82 16.19
CA ARG A 113 -8.48 3.40 15.43
C ARG A 113 -8.57 3.83 13.98
N SER A 114 -7.42 3.95 13.32
CA SER A 114 -7.34 4.19 11.87
C SER A 114 -8.23 3.21 11.10
N LEU A 115 -9.12 3.74 10.26
CA LEU A 115 -10.01 2.92 9.41
C LEU A 115 -9.20 2.04 8.46
N ASN A 116 -8.06 2.54 7.96
CA ASN A 116 -7.16 1.76 7.11
C ASN A 116 -6.58 0.57 7.88
N VAL A 117 -6.10 0.77 9.12
CA VAL A 117 -5.60 -0.30 9.98
C VAL A 117 -6.71 -1.31 10.29
N SER A 118 -7.92 -0.83 10.59
CA SER A 118 -9.08 -1.68 10.85
C SER A 118 -9.43 -2.56 9.66
N LEU A 119 -9.45 -2.02 8.44
CA LEU A 119 -9.67 -2.80 7.21
C LEU A 119 -8.58 -3.86 7.00
N ARG A 120 -7.31 -3.48 7.16
CA ARG A 120 -6.17 -4.40 7.01
C ARG A 120 -6.26 -5.59 7.96
N GLN A 121 -6.62 -5.34 9.22
CA GLN A 121 -6.77 -6.37 10.23
C GLN A 121 -8.02 -7.26 9.98
N GLN A 122 -9.18 -6.67 9.68
CA GLN A 122 -10.42 -7.42 9.48
C GLN A 122 -10.42 -8.28 8.21
N LEU A 123 -9.69 -7.88 7.18
CA LEU A 123 -9.52 -8.61 5.92
C LEU A 123 -8.22 -9.42 5.86
N ASP A 124 -7.44 -9.43 6.95
CA ASP A 124 -6.09 -10.04 7.06
C ASP A 124 -5.18 -9.67 5.89
N LEU A 125 -5.16 -8.38 5.50
CA LEU A 125 -4.33 -7.88 4.40
C LEU A 125 -2.88 -7.72 4.86
N TYR A 126 -2.19 -8.83 5.01
CA TYR A 126 -0.85 -8.88 5.63
C TYR A 126 0.29 -8.36 4.75
N VAL A 127 0.05 -8.16 3.47
CA VAL A 127 1.02 -7.54 2.55
C VAL A 127 0.53 -6.15 2.16
N CYS A 128 1.34 -5.12 2.36
CA CYS A 128 1.20 -3.84 1.69
C CYS A 128 2.30 -3.71 0.63
N GLN A 129 1.93 -3.70 -0.64
CA GLN A 129 2.84 -3.50 -1.76
C GLN A 129 2.78 -2.06 -2.24
N ARG A 130 3.94 -1.41 -2.35
CA ARG A 130 4.11 -0.03 -2.84
C ARG A 130 5.21 0.01 -3.90
N PRO A 131 4.89 -0.06 -5.18
CA PRO A 131 5.87 0.13 -6.25
C PRO A 131 6.36 1.57 -6.31
N ILE A 132 7.65 1.76 -6.38
CA ILE A 132 8.31 3.06 -6.56
C ILE A 132 8.88 3.12 -7.95
N ARG A 133 8.38 4.05 -8.77
CA ARG A 133 8.77 4.23 -10.16
C ARG A 133 8.85 5.72 -10.49
N TYR A 134 9.91 6.11 -11.17
CA TYR A 134 10.00 7.45 -11.73
C TYR A 134 9.37 7.51 -13.12
N TYR A 135 8.65 8.57 -13.39
CA TYR A 135 8.11 8.90 -14.71
C TYR A 135 8.74 10.18 -15.22
N SER A 136 9.21 10.17 -16.48
CA SER A 136 9.81 11.36 -17.11
C SER A 136 8.79 12.50 -17.15
N GLY A 137 9.21 13.68 -16.73
CA GLY A 137 8.35 14.87 -16.60
C GLY A 137 7.88 15.14 -15.16
N VAL A 138 8.15 14.22 -14.22
CA VAL A 138 7.83 14.40 -12.79
C VAL A 138 9.00 15.13 -12.10
N PRO A 139 8.73 16.10 -11.20
CA PRO A 139 9.77 16.74 -10.42
C PRO A 139 10.42 15.76 -9.44
N SER A 140 11.72 15.87 -9.24
CA SER A 140 12.47 15.02 -8.30
C SER A 140 13.64 15.80 -7.67
N PRO A 141 13.93 15.57 -6.38
CA PRO A 141 15.11 16.11 -5.71
C PRO A 141 16.39 15.39 -6.12
N LEU A 142 16.31 14.23 -6.80
CA LEU A 142 17.46 13.43 -7.19
C LEU A 142 18.05 13.89 -8.53
N LYS A 143 19.37 13.68 -8.70
CA LYS A 143 20.05 13.91 -9.99
C LYS A 143 19.66 12.87 -11.04
N SER A 144 19.42 11.64 -10.63
CA SER A 144 19.09 10.49 -11.49
C SER A 144 17.91 9.70 -10.95
N PRO A 145 16.70 10.28 -10.92
CA PRO A 145 15.54 9.62 -10.31
C PRO A 145 15.10 8.33 -11.01
N GLN A 146 15.45 8.18 -12.30
CA GLN A 146 15.19 6.96 -13.08
C GLN A 146 15.94 5.74 -12.53
N ASP A 147 16.96 5.94 -11.70
CA ASP A 147 17.71 4.87 -11.04
C ASP A 147 16.97 4.30 -9.82
N THR A 148 15.95 5.03 -9.32
CA THR A 148 15.10 4.62 -8.20
C THR A 148 13.90 3.82 -8.72
N SER A 149 14.01 2.48 -8.64
CA SER A 149 12.96 1.55 -9.09
C SER A 149 12.90 0.36 -8.15
N MET A 150 11.98 0.38 -7.20
CA MET A 150 11.87 -0.62 -6.14
C MET A 150 10.42 -1.04 -5.91
N ASP A 151 10.22 -2.26 -5.41
CA ASP A 151 8.93 -2.78 -4.96
C ASP A 151 8.98 -3.03 -3.46
N ILE A 152 8.24 -2.27 -2.66
CA ILE A 152 8.22 -2.39 -1.21
C ILE A 152 7.12 -3.36 -0.82
N PHE A 153 7.48 -4.37 -0.02
CA PHE A 153 6.59 -5.31 0.67
C PHE A 153 6.67 -5.00 2.16
N ARG A 154 5.66 -4.33 2.67
CA ARG A 154 5.51 -3.91 4.06
C ARG A 154 4.58 -4.89 4.77
N GLU A 155 5.04 -5.44 5.91
CA GLU A 155 4.15 -6.15 6.83
C GLU A 155 3.03 -5.17 7.29
N ASN A 156 1.81 -5.66 7.46
CA ASN A 156 0.68 -4.75 7.50
C ASN A 156 -0.32 -5.04 8.64
N THR A 157 -0.05 -6.02 9.50
CA THR A 157 -0.99 -6.49 10.53
C THR A 157 -0.44 -6.45 11.95
N GLU A 158 0.86 -6.41 12.12
CA GLU A 158 1.57 -6.41 13.40
C GLU A 158 2.33 -5.10 13.65
N ASP A 159 3.41 -5.18 14.43
CA ASP A 159 4.25 -4.06 14.82
C ASP A 159 3.51 -3.11 15.78
N ILE A 160 3.98 -1.89 15.93
CA ILE A 160 3.30 -0.85 16.75
C ILE A 160 1.89 -0.52 16.23
N TYR A 161 1.57 -0.87 14.99
CA TYR A 161 0.24 -0.73 14.40
C TYR A 161 -0.80 -1.68 15.01
N ALA A 162 -0.40 -2.65 15.83
CA ALA A 162 -1.30 -3.41 16.68
C ALA A 162 -2.04 -2.50 17.69
N GLY A 163 -1.50 -1.30 17.98
CA GLY A 163 -2.12 -0.29 18.82
C GLY A 163 -2.22 -0.73 20.28
N ILE A 164 -1.24 -1.49 20.76
CA ILE A 164 -1.16 -1.95 22.15
C ILE A 164 -0.33 -0.92 22.91
N GLU A 165 -1.00 0.06 23.49
CA GLU A 165 -0.33 1.15 24.22
C GLU A 165 -1.18 1.70 25.36
N TRP A 166 -0.53 2.29 26.33
CA TRP A 166 -1.15 2.90 27.51
C TRP A 166 -0.57 4.29 27.79
N PRO A 167 -1.42 5.29 28.05
CA PRO A 167 -0.98 6.64 28.30
C PRO A 167 -0.25 6.77 29.63
N ALA A 168 0.68 7.70 29.70
CA ALA A 168 1.39 8.04 30.92
C ALA A 168 0.42 8.39 32.05
N GLY A 169 0.73 7.91 33.28
CA GLY A 169 -0.05 8.18 34.48
C GLY A 169 -1.33 7.35 34.63
N SER A 170 -1.72 6.55 33.63
CA SER A 170 -2.88 5.65 33.76
C SER A 170 -2.64 4.54 34.77
N ILE A 171 -3.73 3.96 35.32
CA ILE A 171 -3.65 2.83 36.26
C ILE A 171 -3.06 1.61 35.54
N GLU A 172 -3.41 1.42 34.30
CA GLU A 172 -2.97 0.31 33.44
C GLU A 172 -1.46 0.37 33.19
N VAL A 173 -0.90 1.56 32.84
CA VAL A 173 0.55 1.70 32.59
C VAL A 173 1.36 1.43 33.87
N LYS A 174 0.86 1.83 35.04
CA LYS A 174 1.53 1.53 36.30
C LYS A 174 1.61 0.03 36.59
N LYS A 175 0.54 -0.72 36.31
CA LYS A 175 0.52 -2.18 36.39
C LYS A 175 1.50 -2.83 35.43
N ILE A 176 1.54 -2.34 34.17
CA ILE A 176 2.49 -2.84 33.15
C ILE A 176 3.93 -2.60 33.60
N ILE A 177 4.25 -1.40 34.07
CA ILE A 177 5.61 -1.07 34.57
C ILE A 177 5.97 -1.96 35.78
N GLN A 178 5.03 -2.21 36.70
CA GLN A 178 5.24 -3.14 37.80
C GLN A 178 5.58 -4.55 37.28
N GLN A 179 4.80 -5.10 36.35
CA GLN A 179 5.07 -6.42 35.77
C GLN A 179 6.43 -6.47 35.04
N LEU A 180 6.79 -5.43 34.29
CA LEU A 180 8.11 -5.32 33.65
C LEU A 180 9.24 -5.27 34.70
N THR A 181 8.99 -4.69 35.90
CA THR A 181 9.94 -4.67 37.01
C THR A 181 10.11 -6.05 37.59
N GLU A 182 9.04 -6.81 37.80
CA GLU A 182 9.08 -8.21 38.25
C GLU A 182 9.83 -9.11 37.23
N PHE A 183 9.75 -8.83 35.94
CA PHE A 183 10.54 -9.49 34.87
C PHE A 183 11.99 -8.95 34.78
N GLY A 184 12.43 -8.07 35.66
CA GLY A 184 13.78 -7.52 35.64
C GLY A 184 14.05 -6.43 34.61
N ALA A 185 12.99 -5.89 33.94
CA ALA A 185 13.12 -4.85 32.94
C ALA A 185 12.75 -3.44 33.39
N GLY A 186 12.16 -3.28 34.60
CA GLY A 186 11.67 -2.00 35.09
C GLY A 186 12.74 -0.93 35.28
N ASN A 187 13.95 -1.32 35.66
CA ASN A 187 15.10 -0.42 35.80
C ASN A 187 15.58 0.19 34.46
N LYS A 188 15.11 -0.35 33.32
CA LYS A 188 15.37 0.20 31.99
C LYS A 188 14.43 1.34 31.63
N ILE A 189 13.32 1.51 32.39
CA ILE A 189 12.38 2.63 32.21
C ILE A 189 12.88 3.77 33.08
N ARG A 190 13.46 4.77 32.44
CA ARG A 190 14.17 5.86 33.15
C ARG A 190 13.24 6.72 34.00
N PHE A 191 12.00 6.95 33.57
CA PHE A 191 11.01 7.81 34.24
C PHE A 191 9.68 7.08 34.39
N PRO A 192 9.56 6.06 35.27
CA PRO A 192 8.39 5.19 35.33
C PRO A 192 7.08 5.93 35.65
N GLU A 193 7.11 6.99 36.47
CA GLU A 193 5.92 7.75 36.86
C GLU A 193 5.30 8.58 35.70
N SER A 194 6.10 8.93 34.68
CA SER A 194 5.67 9.76 33.54
C SER A 194 5.84 9.10 32.21
N SER A 195 6.14 7.81 32.17
CA SER A 195 6.27 7.06 30.90
C SER A 195 4.93 6.53 30.41
N ALA A 196 4.69 6.67 29.12
CA ALA A 196 3.74 5.84 28.36
C ALA A 196 4.44 4.56 27.89
N ILE A 197 3.70 3.47 27.72
CA ILE A 197 4.25 2.18 27.23
C ILE A 197 3.47 1.74 26.00
N GLY A 198 4.21 1.35 24.95
CA GLY A 198 3.68 0.69 23.77
C GLY A 198 4.38 -0.64 23.52
N ILE A 199 3.67 -1.61 22.97
CA ILE A 199 4.19 -2.95 22.64
C ILE A 199 4.32 -3.11 21.14
N LYS A 200 5.45 -3.64 20.70
CA LYS A 200 5.76 -3.99 19.31
C LYS A 200 5.74 -5.52 19.16
N PRO A 201 4.59 -6.13 18.87
CA PRO A 201 4.56 -7.57 18.55
C PRO A 201 5.11 -7.81 17.15
N VAL A 202 5.96 -8.81 17.01
CA VAL A 202 6.48 -9.31 15.73
C VAL A 202 6.55 -10.82 15.82
N SER A 203 5.80 -11.51 14.96
CA SER A 203 5.75 -12.97 14.94
C SER A 203 6.57 -13.57 13.78
N GLU A 204 6.99 -14.81 13.97
CA GLU A 204 7.62 -15.61 12.92
C GLU A 204 6.66 -15.82 11.75
N GLU A 205 5.40 -16.15 12.06
CA GLU A 205 4.35 -16.41 11.06
C GLU A 205 4.05 -15.15 10.22
N GLY A 206 3.82 -14.00 10.85
CA GLY A 206 3.57 -12.72 10.18
C GLY A 206 4.76 -12.29 9.32
N SER A 207 5.99 -12.47 9.83
CA SER A 207 7.22 -12.15 9.10
C SER A 207 7.41 -13.06 7.89
N LYS A 208 7.30 -14.38 8.08
CA LYS A 208 7.51 -15.36 7.01
C LYS A 208 6.46 -15.24 5.90
N ARG A 209 5.18 -15.01 6.22
CA ARG A 209 4.13 -14.88 5.19
C ARG A 209 4.36 -13.65 4.29
N LEU A 210 4.80 -12.51 4.85
CA LEU A 210 5.17 -11.34 4.07
C LEU A 210 6.39 -11.60 3.19
N ILE A 211 7.48 -12.09 3.77
CA ILE A 211 8.76 -12.33 3.06
C ILE A 211 8.55 -13.34 1.93
N ARG A 212 7.71 -14.36 2.14
CA ARG A 212 7.33 -15.34 1.11
C ARG A 212 6.72 -14.67 -0.10
N GLN A 213 5.83 -13.67 0.09
CA GLN A 213 5.23 -12.95 -1.03
C GLN A 213 6.27 -12.07 -1.75
N ALA A 214 7.17 -11.42 -1.01
CA ALA A 214 8.27 -10.64 -1.60
C ALA A 214 9.19 -11.50 -2.46
N ILE A 215 9.57 -12.70 -1.98
CA ILE A 215 10.41 -13.64 -2.74
C ILE A 215 9.67 -14.17 -3.97
N LYS A 216 8.40 -14.60 -3.82
CA LYS A 216 7.57 -15.03 -4.97
C LYS A 216 7.46 -13.94 -6.03
N PHE A 217 7.23 -12.70 -5.60
CA PHE A 217 7.18 -11.55 -6.51
C PHE A 217 8.51 -11.35 -7.23
N ALA A 218 9.63 -11.42 -6.51
CA ALA A 218 10.96 -11.28 -7.10
C ALA A 218 11.23 -12.34 -8.19
N ILE A 219 10.93 -13.60 -7.91
CA ILE A 219 11.08 -14.71 -8.85
C ILE A 219 10.19 -14.51 -10.09
N ASN A 220 8.90 -14.26 -9.88
CA ASN A 220 7.92 -14.14 -10.96
C ASN A 220 8.19 -12.93 -11.87
N ASN A 221 8.77 -11.86 -11.34
CA ASN A 221 9.07 -10.62 -12.05
C ASN A 221 10.56 -10.48 -12.43
N LYS A 222 11.34 -11.56 -12.30
CA LYS A 222 12.77 -11.60 -12.67
C LYS A 222 13.59 -10.48 -12.01
N LYS A 223 13.29 -10.18 -10.74
CA LYS A 223 14.04 -9.22 -9.94
C LYS A 223 15.32 -9.85 -9.43
N LYS A 224 16.37 -9.04 -9.27
CA LYS A 224 17.71 -9.54 -8.91
C LYS A 224 17.91 -9.71 -7.40
N SER A 225 17.12 -9.00 -6.59
CA SER A 225 17.31 -9.04 -5.12
C SER A 225 16.03 -8.87 -4.33
N VAL A 226 16.00 -9.51 -3.14
CA VAL A 226 15.10 -9.17 -2.03
C VAL A 226 15.95 -8.73 -0.85
N THR A 227 15.73 -7.52 -0.36
CA THR A 227 16.43 -6.97 0.79
C THR A 227 15.52 -6.93 2.01
N LEU A 228 15.93 -7.62 3.07
CA LEU A 228 15.26 -7.59 4.38
C LEU A 228 15.73 -6.35 5.13
N VAL A 229 14.87 -5.32 5.24
CA VAL A 229 15.22 -4.08 5.95
C VAL A 229 14.74 -4.15 7.39
N HIS A 230 15.64 -3.94 8.35
CA HIS A 230 15.39 -4.14 9.77
C HIS A 230 16.31 -3.28 10.67
N LYS A 231 15.96 -3.17 11.96
CA LYS A 231 16.81 -2.57 13.01
C LYS A 231 17.24 -3.62 14.05
N GLY A 232 17.62 -4.82 13.59
CA GLY A 232 17.91 -5.98 14.43
C GLY A 232 19.16 -5.85 15.33
N ASN A 233 20.06 -4.92 15.04
CA ASN A 233 21.20 -4.61 15.91
C ASN A 233 20.75 -4.00 17.28
N ILE A 234 19.58 -3.37 17.34
CA ILE A 234 18.97 -2.78 18.55
C ILE A 234 17.83 -3.66 19.05
N MET A 235 16.86 -4.00 18.18
CA MET A 235 15.68 -4.80 18.51
C MET A 235 15.93 -6.26 18.10
N LYS A 236 16.75 -6.97 18.89
CA LYS A 236 17.32 -8.28 18.52
C LYS A 236 16.29 -9.38 18.29
N PHE A 237 15.18 -9.39 19.05
CA PHE A 237 14.18 -10.46 19.01
C PHE A 237 13.00 -10.15 18.09
N THR A 238 12.68 -8.90 17.86
CA THR A 238 11.63 -8.47 16.93
C THR A 238 12.21 -8.26 15.53
N GLU A 239 12.93 -7.17 15.33
CA GLU A 239 13.53 -6.83 14.03
C GLU A 239 14.65 -7.82 13.59
N GLY A 240 15.46 -8.28 14.56
CA GLY A 240 16.45 -9.32 14.32
C GLY A 240 15.81 -10.66 14.00
N GLY A 241 14.72 -11.01 14.71
CA GLY A 241 13.91 -12.19 14.40
C GLY A 241 13.35 -12.13 12.97
N PHE A 242 12.79 -11.01 12.55
CA PHE A 242 12.33 -10.82 11.17
C PHE A 242 13.40 -11.17 10.14
N LYS A 243 14.61 -10.66 10.32
CA LYS A 243 15.75 -10.97 9.45
C LYS A 243 16.09 -12.46 9.45
N ASP A 244 16.24 -13.07 10.64
CA ASP A 244 16.67 -14.44 10.78
C ASP A 244 15.63 -15.42 10.22
N TRP A 245 14.34 -15.19 10.48
CA TRP A 245 13.23 -15.96 9.89
C TRP A 245 13.13 -15.78 8.37
N GLY A 246 13.53 -14.63 7.84
CA GLY A 246 13.58 -14.38 6.41
C GLY A 246 14.65 -15.23 5.72
N TYR A 247 15.85 -15.35 6.28
CA TYR A 247 16.88 -16.21 5.77
C TYR A 247 16.50 -17.69 5.89
N GLU A 248 15.97 -18.10 7.04
CA GLU A 248 15.48 -19.47 7.24
C GLU A 248 14.40 -19.85 6.21
N LEU A 249 13.45 -18.95 5.95
CA LEU A 249 12.43 -19.15 4.92
C LEU A 249 13.03 -19.32 3.53
N ALA A 250 13.99 -18.47 3.17
CA ALA A 250 14.66 -18.53 1.88
C ALA A 250 15.38 -19.87 1.66
N GLU A 251 16.06 -20.36 2.68
CA GLU A 251 16.74 -21.69 2.64
C GLU A 251 15.73 -22.83 2.54
N ARG A 252 14.75 -22.88 3.45
CA ARG A 252 13.85 -24.05 3.59
C ARG A 252 12.80 -24.16 2.51
N GLU A 253 12.20 -23.02 2.08
CA GLU A 253 11.08 -23.05 1.15
C GLU A 253 11.50 -22.76 -0.30
N PHE A 254 12.58 -22.01 -0.52
CA PHE A 254 13.03 -21.61 -1.84
C PHE A 254 14.38 -22.18 -2.24
N GLY A 255 15.01 -23.00 -1.37
CA GLY A 255 16.27 -23.63 -1.65
C GLY A 255 17.44 -22.65 -1.84
N ALA A 256 17.41 -21.52 -1.13
CA ALA A 256 18.50 -20.56 -1.18
C ALA A 256 19.82 -21.18 -0.69
N VAL A 257 20.88 -20.98 -1.44
CA VAL A 257 22.24 -21.49 -1.12
C VAL A 257 23.18 -20.31 -0.96
N LYS A 258 24.05 -20.40 0.03
CA LYS A 258 25.06 -19.37 0.25
C LYS A 258 26.15 -19.48 -0.81
N ASN A 259 26.39 -18.41 -1.57
CA ASN A 259 27.43 -18.36 -2.59
C ASN A 259 28.82 -18.04 -1.99
N ASP A 260 29.88 -18.06 -2.81
CA ASP A 260 31.25 -17.77 -2.38
C ASP A 260 31.43 -16.36 -1.80
N SER A 261 30.58 -15.42 -2.19
CA SER A 261 30.57 -14.05 -1.65
C SER A 261 29.78 -13.91 -0.34
N GLY A 262 29.19 -15.02 0.15
CA GLY A 262 28.46 -15.05 1.42
C GLY A 262 27.00 -14.64 1.33
N PHE A 263 26.44 -14.37 0.14
CA PHE A 263 25.03 -14.06 -0.08
C PHE A 263 24.20 -15.33 -0.28
N TYR A 264 22.97 -15.32 0.20
CA TYR A 264 21.99 -16.37 -0.11
C TYR A 264 21.39 -16.11 -1.49
N VAL A 265 21.39 -17.13 -2.35
CA VAL A 265 20.93 -17.01 -3.73
C VAL A 265 19.95 -18.13 -4.05
N ILE A 266 18.81 -17.76 -4.64
CA ILE A 266 17.77 -18.67 -5.10
C ILE A 266 17.95 -18.87 -6.61
N ASN A 267 18.09 -20.13 -7.08
CA ASN A 267 18.20 -20.52 -8.48
C ASN A 267 19.31 -19.78 -9.27
N ASN A 268 20.36 -19.32 -8.61
CA ASN A 268 21.43 -18.48 -9.17
C ASN A 268 20.94 -17.12 -9.76
N GLU A 269 19.72 -16.66 -9.41
CA GLU A 269 19.11 -15.47 -9.99
C GLU A 269 18.75 -14.41 -8.95
N VAL A 270 18.14 -14.80 -7.83
CA VAL A 270 17.62 -13.85 -6.83
C VAL A 270 18.49 -13.88 -5.57
N ILE A 271 19.11 -12.75 -5.26
CA ILE A 271 19.93 -12.56 -4.06
C ILE A 271 19.00 -12.16 -2.89
N ILE A 272 19.10 -12.90 -1.79
CA ILE A 272 18.50 -12.53 -0.51
C ILE A 272 19.58 -11.91 0.35
N LYS A 273 19.36 -10.65 0.75
CA LYS A 273 20.28 -9.88 1.59
C LYS A 273 19.54 -9.09 2.64
N ASP A 274 20.24 -8.54 3.60
CA ASP A 274 19.67 -7.63 4.60
C ASP A 274 20.36 -6.28 4.64
N CYS A 275 19.65 -5.29 5.20
CA CYS A 275 20.20 -3.97 5.44
C CYS A 275 19.59 -3.36 6.72
N ILE A 276 20.44 -2.75 7.54
CA ILE A 276 19.97 -1.99 8.71
C ILE A 276 19.22 -0.74 8.23
N ALA A 277 18.05 -0.46 8.80
CA ALA A 277 17.10 0.54 8.30
C ALA A 277 17.68 1.94 8.10
N ASP A 278 18.50 2.43 9.04
CA ASP A 278 19.16 3.73 8.90
C ASP A 278 20.25 3.76 7.80
N ALA A 279 20.98 2.67 7.61
CA ALA A 279 21.88 2.51 6.49
C ALA A 279 21.12 2.45 5.16
N PHE A 280 19.99 1.72 5.12
CA PHE A 280 19.14 1.63 3.95
C PHE A 280 18.61 3.00 3.49
N LEU A 281 18.14 3.84 4.43
CA LEU A 281 17.67 5.20 4.11
C LEU A 281 18.75 6.08 3.46
N GLN A 282 20.02 5.84 3.79
CA GLN A 282 21.16 6.49 3.14
C GLN A 282 21.46 5.86 1.77
N GLU A 283 21.49 4.54 1.71
CA GLU A 283 21.91 3.80 0.52
C GLU A 283 20.98 3.98 -0.67
N ILE A 284 19.66 4.09 -0.45
CA ILE A 284 18.68 4.38 -1.51
C ILE A 284 18.89 5.73 -2.20
N LEU A 285 19.62 6.67 -1.58
CA LEU A 285 20.01 7.94 -2.17
C LEU A 285 21.33 7.85 -2.96
N ILE A 286 22.23 6.97 -2.54
CA ILE A 286 23.60 6.88 -3.05
C ILE A 286 23.73 5.77 -4.10
N ARG A 287 23.07 4.63 -3.87
CA ARG A 287 23.16 3.39 -4.66
C ARG A 287 21.82 2.73 -4.92
N PRO A 288 20.79 3.46 -5.42
CA PRO A 288 19.43 2.92 -5.57
C PRO A 288 19.36 1.67 -6.46
N LYS A 289 20.25 1.53 -7.45
CA LYS A 289 20.30 0.37 -8.38
C LYS A 289 20.63 -0.97 -7.72
N GLU A 290 21.10 -0.97 -6.48
CA GLU A 290 21.40 -2.20 -5.76
C GLU A 290 20.17 -2.86 -5.12
N TYR A 291 19.01 -2.21 -5.21
CA TYR A 291 17.78 -2.60 -4.53
C TYR A 291 16.61 -2.77 -5.50
N ASP A 292 15.99 -3.97 -5.50
CA ASP A 292 14.82 -4.25 -6.33
C ASP A 292 13.55 -4.44 -5.49
N VAL A 293 13.53 -5.47 -4.64
CA VAL A 293 12.41 -5.79 -3.77
C VAL A 293 12.83 -5.60 -2.32
N ILE A 294 12.02 -4.88 -1.56
CA ILE A 294 12.25 -4.57 -0.16
C ILE A 294 11.20 -5.28 0.67
N ALA A 295 11.60 -6.12 1.60
CA ALA A 295 10.71 -6.70 2.60
C ALA A 295 11.03 -6.11 3.98
N THR A 296 10.03 -5.61 4.68
CA THR A 296 10.25 -4.94 5.97
C THR A 296 9.01 -4.96 6.86
N LEU A 297 9.20 -4.71 8.16
CA LEU A 297 8.13 -4.58 9.13
C LEU A 297 7.30 -3.31 8.91
N ASN A 298 6.18 -3.24 9.57
CA ASN A 298 5.11 -2.27 9.32
C ASN A 298 5.59 -0.82 9.42
N LEU A 299 6.17 -0.40 10.54
CA LEU A 299 6.62 0.97 10.75
C LEU A 299 7.76 1.36 9.78
N ASN A 300 8.76 0.50 9.64
CA ASN A 300 9.86 0.75 8.72
C ASN A 300 9.34 0.92 7.28
N GLY A 301 8.39 0.06 6.86
CA GLY A 301 7.77 0.12 5.54
C GLY A 301 6.99 1.40 5.29
N ASP A 302 6.35 1.94 6.32
CA ASP A 302 5.65 3.24 6.24
C ASP A 302 6.63 4.38 5.94
N TYR A 303 7.67 4.51 6.76
CA TYR A 303 8.68 5.56 6.58
C TYR A 303 9.46 5.43 5.27
N ILE A 304 9.89 4.22 4.93
CA ILE A 304 10.68 3.94 3.73
C ILE A 304 9.89 4.23 2.46
N SER A 305 8.62 3.83 2.40
CA SER A 305 7.81 4.04 1.20
C SER A 305 7.57 5.52 0.91
N ASP A 306 7.32 6.33 1.94
CA ASP A 306 7.10 7.76 1.76
C ASP A 306 8.41 8.50 1.42
N SER A 307 9.53 8.09 2.03
CA SER A 307 10.86 8.59 1.68
C SER A 307 11.23 8.29 0.22
N LEU A 308 10.96 7.08 -0.26
CA LEU A 308 11.19 6.68 -1.65
C LEU A 308 10.20 7.36 -2.62
N ALA A 309 8.93 7.52 -2.22
CA ALA A 309 7.94 8.25 -3.00
C ALA A 309 8.39 9.68 -3.26
N ALA A 310 8.92 10.37 -2.25
CA ALA A 310 9.44 11.73 -2.38
C ALA A 310 10.56 11.84 -3.41
N GLN A 311 11.38 10.78 -3.57
CA GLN A 311 12.47 10.74 -4.53
C GLN A 311 12.00 10.65 -5.99
N VAL A 312 10.79 10.19 -6.25
CA VAL A 312 10.24 9.97 -7.60
C VAL A 312 9.02 10.84 -7.91
N GLY A 313 8.76 11.87 -7.11
CA GLY A 313 7.68 12.85 -7.35
C GLY A 313 6.68 13.01 -6.21
N GLY A 314 6.77 12.21 -5.15
CA GLY A 314 5.92 12.31 -3.96
C GLY A 314 4.77 11.32 -3.92
N ILE A 315 4.04 11.34 -2.79
CA ILE A 315 2.94 10.41 -2.51
C ILE A 315 1.74 10.57 -3.47
N GLY A 316 1.60 11.71 -4.13
CA GLY A 316 0.54 11.96 -5.12
C GLY A 316 0.62 11.09 -6.37
N ILE A 317 1.78 10.46 -6.63
CA ILE A 317 2.02 9.57 -7.77
C ILE A 317 2.31 8.11 -7.35
N SER A 318 2.34 7.84 -6.05
CA SER A 318 2.70 6.51 -5.53
C SER A 318 1.47 5.62 -5.40
N PRO A 319 1.41 4.47 -6.10
CA PRO A 319 0.32 3.51 -5.95
C PRO A 319 0.51 2.61 -4.72
N GLY A 320 -0.57 1.97 -4.30
CA GLY A 320 -0.55 0.98 -3.25
C GLY A 320 -1.58 -0.13 -3.43
N ALA A 321 -1.24 -1.30 -2.92
CA ALA A 321 -2.15 -2.43 -2.83
C ALA A 321 -1.92 -3.19 -1.54
N ASN A 322 -2.98 -3.75 -0.99
CA ASN A 322 -2.93 -4.59 0.21
C ASN A 322 -3.51 -5.96 -0.13
N TYR A 323 -2.80 -7.02 0.24
CA TYR A 323 -3.16 -8.39 -0.12
C TYR A 323 -3.28 -9.30 1.11
N SER A 324 -4.25 -10.20 1.04
CA SER A 324 -4.26 -11.46 1.77
C SER A 324 -4.10 -12.62 0.78
N ASP A 325 -4.24 -13.87 1.24
CA ASP A 325 -4.25 -15.03 0.34
C ASP A 325 -5.48 -15.04 -0.60
N THR A 326 -6.56 -14.34 -0.22
CA THR A 326 -7.84 -14.40 -0.91
C THR A 326 -8.40 -13.05 -1.34
N THR A 327 -7.94 -11.95 -0.75
CA THR A 327 -8.53 -10.62 -0.93
C THR A 327 -7.46 -9.59 -1.27
N ALA A 328 -7.76 -8.68 -2.20
CA ALA A 328 -6.92 -7.54 -2.53
C ALA A 328 -7.70 -6.22 -2.46
N VAL A 329 -7.10 -5.22 -1.81
CA VAL A 329 -7.63 -3.85 -1.71
C VAL A 329 -6.58 -2.90 -2.26
N PHE A 330 -6.88 -2.28 -3.39
CA PHE A 330 -6.02 -1.27 -4.02
C PHE A 330 -6.33 0.10 -3.45
N GLU A 331 -5.33 0.93 -3.19
CA GLU A 331 -5.55 2.20 -2.53
C GLU A 331 -4.53 3.27 -2.92
N ALA A 332 -4.95 4.54 -2.93
CA ALA A 332 -4.01 5.65 -2.94
C ALA A 332 -3.19 5.68 -1.64
N THR A 333 -1.90 6.04 -1.74
CA THR A 333 -1.01 6.10 -0.58
C THR A 333 -1.08 7.45 0.15
N HIS A 334 -1.60 8.48 -0.49
CA HIS A 334 -1.78 9.82 0.10
C HIS A 334 -2.97 9.88 1.07
N GLY A 335 -2.98 10.90 1.94
CA GLY A 335 -4.10 11.21 2.85
C GLY A 335 -5.27 11.92 2.16
N THR A 336 -6.22 12.39 2.98
CA THR A 336 -7.49 12.98 2.52
C THR A 336 -7.41 14.43 2.06
N ALA A 337 -6.32 15.16 2.37
CA ALA A 337 -6.07 16.56 2.00
C ALA A 337 -7.35 17.45 2.04
N PRO A 338 -8.02 17.60 3.19
CA PRO A 338 -9.36 18.20 3.27
C PRO A 338 -9.41 19.68 2.83
N THR A 339 -8.28 20.36 2.84
CA THR A 339 -8.18 21.77 2.43
C THR A 339 -8.38 22.01 0.94
N ILE A 340 -8.17 20.97 0.11
CA ILE A 340 -8.31 21.04 -1.35
C ILE A 340 -9.43 20.14 -1.88
N ALA A 341 -10.17 19.48 -1.01
CA ALA A 341 -11.29 18.60 -1.36
C ALA A 341 -12.41 19.38 -2.09
N GLY A 342 -12.91 18.81 -3.20
CA GLY A 342 -13.98 19.38 -4.01
C GLY A 342 -13.56 20.62 -4.82
N LYS A 343 -12.26 20.91 -4.92
CA LYS A 343 -11.75 22.05 -5.70
C LYS A 343 -11.22 21.67 -7.08
N ASP A 344 -11.31 20.41 -7.45
CA ASP A 344 -10.83 19.88 -8.73
C ASP A 344 -9.33 20.14 -9.01
N ILE A 345 -8.49 20.17 -7.97
CA ILE A 345 -7.04 20.44 -8.10
C ILE A 345 -6.15 19.31 -7.56
N ALA A 346 -6.74 18.28 -6.97
CA ALA A 346 -6.00 17.15 -6.43
C ALA A 346 -5.39 16.29 -7.55
N ASN A 347 -4.18 15.75 -7.31
CA ASN A 347 -3.54 14.83 -8.23
C ASN A 347 -4.18 13.43 -8.13
N PRO A 348 -4.84 12.89 -9.18
CA PRO A 348 -5.49 11.58 -9.14
C PRO A 348 -4.53 10.42 -9.42
N SER A 349 -3.26 10.70 -9.69
CA SER A 349 -2.28 9.72 -10.21
C SER A 349 -2.08 8.51 -9.30
N SER A 350 -1.97 8.72 -7.98
CA SER A 350 -1.78 7.61 -7.04
C SER A 350 -2.92 6.59 -7.14
N LEU A 351 -4.18 7.03 -7.17
CA LEU A 351 -5.33 6.14 -7.27
C LEU A 351 -5.45 5.51 -8.67
N ILE A 352 -5.13 6.26 -9.74
CA ILE A 352 -5.10 5.75 -11.12
C ILE A 352 -4.04 4.64 -11.27
N LEU A 353 -2.84 4.84 -10.74
CA LEU A 353 -1.78 3.82 -10.77
C LEU A 353 -2.10 2.63 -9.85
N SER A 354 -2.82 2.83 -8.74
CA SER A 354 -3.33 1.73 -7.93
C SER A 354 -4.37 0.91 -8.69
N ALA A 355 -5.20 1.56 -9.50
CA ALA A 355 -6.13 0.87 -10.41
C ALA A 355 -5.39 0.14 -11.54
N GLN A 356 -4.26 0.66 -12.03
CA GLN A 356 -3.37 -0.09 -12.94
C GLN A 356 -2.91 -1.39 -12.31
N MET A 357 -2.42 -1.36 -11.06
CA MET A 357 -2.06 -2.58 -10.32
C MET A 357 -3.24 -3.54 -10.18
N MET A 358 -4.45 -3.03 -9.97
CA MET A 358 -5.67 -3.84 -9.92
C MET A 358 -5.94 -4.54 -11.26
N LEU A 359 -5.81 -3.83 -12.38
CA LEU A 359 -5.97 -4.42 -13.72
C LEU A 359 -4.93 -5.50 -13.99
N GLU A 360 -3.67 -5.29 -13.62
CA GLU A 360 -2.62 -6.32 -13.69
C GLU A 360 -2.96 -7.54 -12.85
N HIS A 361 -3.42 -7.32 -11.61
CA HIS A 361 -3.77 -8.37 -10.67
C HIS A 361 -4.92 -9.27 -11.16
N ILE A 362 -5.94 -8.69 -11.80
CA ILE A 362 -7.04 -9.46 -12.39
C ILE A 362 -6.72 -10.01 -13.80
N GLY A 363 -5.48 -9.88 -14.27
CA GLY A 363 -5.03 -10.40 -15.57
C GLY A 363 -5.45 -9.57 -16.79
N TRP A 364 -5.90 -8.32 -16.60
CA TRP A 364 -6.21 -7.40 -17.70
C TRP A 364 -4.99 -6.54 -18.06
N THR A 365 -3.89 -7.21 -18.33
CA THR A 365 -2.56 -6.62 -18.52
C THR A 365 -2.48 -5.65 -19.69
N ASP A 366 -3.19 -5.91 -20.78
CA ASP A 366 -3.19 -5.02 -21.96
C ASP A 366 -3.84 -3.67 -21.62
N SER A 367 -4.90 -3.69 -20.79
CA SER A 367 -5.57 -2.48 -20.34
C SER A 367 -4.71 -1.70 -19.34
N ALA A 368 -4.01 -2.41 -18.46
CA ALA A 368 -3.05 -1.82 -17.55
C ALA A 368 -1.90 -1.14 -18.30
N GLU A 369 -1.38 -1.78 -19.35
CA GLU A 369 -0.33 -1.21 -20.19
C GLU A 369 -0.83 0.00 -20.99
N THR A 370 -2.05 -0.05 -21.54
CA THR A 370 -2.69 1.10 -22.18
C THR A 370 -2.74 2.31 -21.25
N LEU A 371 -3.16 2.10 -20.00
CA LEU A 371 -3.19 3.15 -18.98
C LEU A 371 -1.78 3.66 -18.66
N ARG A 372 -0.81 2.76 -18.46
CA ARG A 372 0.59 3.12 -18.17
C ARG A 372 1.22 3.97 -19.26
N LEU A 373 1.01 3.62 -20.53
CA LEU A 373 1.53 4.36 -21.69
C LEU A 373 0.89 5.74 -21.79
N SER A 374 -0.42 5.84 -21.64
CA SER A 374 -1.15 7.11 -21.61
C SER A 374 -0.64 8.02 -20.49
N PHE A 375 -0.45 7.47 -19.29
CA PHE A 375 0.09 8.19 -18.14
C PHE A 375 1.49 8.74 -18.42
N ALA A 376 2.41 7.90 -18.88
CA ALA A 376 3.77 8.28 -19.20
C ALA A 376 3.83 9.36 -20.31
N LYS A 377 2.97 9.24 -21.32
CA LYS A 377 2.89 10.21 -22.42
C LYS A 377 2.39 11.57 -21.92
N THR A 378 1.34 11.60 -21.12
CA THR A 378 0.77 12.83 -20.57
C THR A 378 1.79 13.61 -19.74
N LEU A 379 2.54 12.94 -18.87
CA LEU A 379 3.61 13.57 -18.08
C LEU A 379 4.77 14.06 -18.98
N LYS A 380 5.17 13.29 -19.98
CA LYS A 380 6.20 13.69 -20.93
C LYS A 380 5.83 14.94 -21.75
N GLU A 381 4.52 15.18 -21.94
CA GLU A 381 3.99 16.39 -22.57
C GLU A 381 3.92 17.60 -21.60
N ASN A 382 4.50 17.48 -20.40
CA ASN A 382 4.47 18.48 -19.32
C ASN A 382 3.04 18.90 -18.91
N LYS A 383 2.07 17.99 -19.05
CA LYS A 383 0.68 18.15 -18.57
C LYS A 383 0.60 17.56 -17.17
N VAL A 384 0.48 18.41 -16.17
CA VAL A 384 0.61 18.03 -14.76
C VAL A 384 -0.43 18.73 -13.88
N THR A 385 -0.66 18.21 -12.69
CA THR A 385 -1.49 18.85 -11.67
C THR A 385 -0.70 19.90 -10.87
N ALA A 386 -1.38 20.70 -10.06
CA ALA A 386 -0.84 21.87 -9.37
C ALA A 386 0.35 21.55 -8.44
N ASP A 387 0.35 20.37 -7.82
CA ASP A 387 1.44 19.88 -6.95
C ASP A 387 2.78 19.75 -7.71
N PHE A 388 2.76 19.22 -8.92
CA PHE A 388 3.95 19.14 -9.78
C PHE A 388 4.28 20.48 -10.45
N ALA A 389 3.23 21.20 -10.91
CA ALA A 389 3.42 22.49 -11.57
C ALA A 389 4.16 23.50 -10.69
N SER A 390 3.95 23.44 -9.37
CA SER A 390 4.66 24.31 -8.41
C SER A 390 6.19 24.12 -8.39
N GLN A 391 6.69 23.02 -8.93
CA GLN A 391 8.10 22.61 -8.92
C GLN A 391 8.70 22.54 -10.33
N LEU A 392 7.91 22.71 -11.37
CA LEU A 392 8.33 22.60 -12.76
C LEU A 392 8.33 23.97 -13.45
N LYS A 393 9.21 24.15 -14.42
CA LYS A 393 9.19 25.26 -15.37
C LYS A 393 8.53 24.78 -16.67
N ASP A 394 7.81 25.66 -17.33
CA ASP A 394 7.23 25.41 -18.67
C ASP A 394 6.30 24.17 -18.73
N CYS A 395 5.40 24.04 -17.75
CA CYS A 395 4.39 23.00 -17.72
C CYS A 395 2.97 23.56 -17.92
N LYS A 396 2.05 22.71 -18.39
CA LYS A 396 0.63 23.00 -18.45
C LYS A 396 -0.03 22.43 -17.18
N THR A 397 -0.44 23.34 -16.28
CA THR A 397 -1.19 22.96 -15.08
C THR A 397 -2.62 22.57 -15.46
N LEU A 398 -3.06 21.42 -15.04
CA LEU A 398 -4.38 20.86 -15.26
C LEU A 398 -5.12 20.67 -13.94
N SER A 399 -6.45 20.81 -13.96
CA SER A 399 -7.29 20.34 -12.87
C SER A 399 -7.32 18.81 -12.80
N THR A 400 -7.90 18.23 -11.74
CA THR A 400 -8.08 16.78 -11.60
C THR A 400 -8.84 16.20 -12.81
N THR A 401 -9.94 16.85 -13.17
CA THR A 401 -10.80 16.45 -14.29
C THR A 401 -10.08 16.61 -15.65
N GLU A 402 -9.38 17.71 -15.86
CA GLU A 402 -8.59 17.95 -17.07
C GLU A 402 -7.43 16.97 -17.22
N PHE A 403 -6.78 16.60 -16.11
CA PHE A 403 -5.72 15.61 -16.12
C PHE A 403 -6.24 14.22 -16.50
N ALA A 404 -7.38 13.80 -15.94
CA ALA A 404 -8.04 12.56 -16.34
C ALA A 404 -8.43 12.59 -17.83
N LYS A 405 -8.93 13.72 -18.34
CA LYS A 405 -9.26 13.89 -19.76
C LYS A 405 -8.01 13.80 -20.64
N ALA A 406 -6.89 14.42 -20.24
CA ALA A 406 -5.62 14.31 -20.97
C ALA A 406 -5.10 12.87 -21.06
N LEU A 407 -5.29 12.07 -19.99
CA LEU A 407 -5.00 10.64 -20.00
C LEU A 407 -5.89 9.86 -20.97
N ILE A 408 -7.17 10.21 -21.08
CA ILE A 408 -8.13 9.58 -21.98
C ILE A 408 -7.81 9.90 -23.44
N GLU A 409 -7.35 11.10 -23.73
CA GLU A 409 -7.01 11.55 -25.09
C GLU A 409 -5.67 10.97 -25.59
N ASN A 410 -4.78 10.52 -24.71
CA ASN A 410 -3.48 9.92 -25.00
C ASN A 410 -3.51 8.39 -25.09
#